data_5be0b8fbe08770d3597cfe9e3ed5f3a1
#
_entry.id   5be0b8fbe08770d3597cfe9e3ed5f3a1
#
_cell.length_a   1.000
_cell.length_b   1.000
_cell.length_c   1.000
_cell.angle_alpha   90.00
_cell.angle_beta   90.00
_cell.angle_gamma   90.00
#
_symmetry.space_group_name_H-M   'P 1'
#
loop_
_entity.id
_entity.type
_entity.pdbx_description
1 polymer ?
#
loop_
_entity_poly.entity_id
_entity_poly.type
_entity_poly.pdbx_seq_one_letter_code
_entity_poly.pdbx_strand_id
1 'polypeptide(L)'
;GIIFTAAAGNSSSDNDQSPHYPSNYEVDNVISVAAHTNGAGLASFSSYGRRTVHVAAPGHKLLATVANNSYDVYSGTSMATPHVSGVLGLLLSKEGNLTVAEVKERLLGTSEPIRAYRRKTISGGRLNAFNLLTNTRPSRQEPDPSAWRVVRLDNKFETDHPYANSQNVAREMVVAGAKYIRAKIKRYDLESGYDFLKVTGKARNEIESLSGAGAEYVTDYVDGDTLRLEFTSDSSVSKWGFLVEELEAIME
;
A
#
# COMPACT_ATOMS: atom_id res chain seq x y z
N GLY A 1 -21.10 13.43 -16.27
CA GLY A 1 -20.66 13.76 -14.91
C GLY A 1 -19.27 14.40 -14.91
N ILE A 2 -18.87 14.94 -13.77
CA ILE A 2 -17.52 15.53 -13.60
C ILE A 2 -16.71 14.61 -12.72
N ILE A 3 -15.51 14.23 -13.15
CA ILE A 3 -14.56 13.47 -12.34
C ILE A 3 -13.73 14.46 -11.53
N PHE A 4 -13.58 14.17 -10.24
CA PHE A 4 -12.79 14.96 -9.31
C PHE A 4 -11.59 14.14 -8.83
N THR A 5 -10.39 14.53 -9.24
CA THR A 5 -9.14 13.91 -8.74
C THR A 5 -8.65 14.66 -7.51
N ALA A 6 -8.33 13.95 -6.45
CA ALA A 6 -7.93 14.52 -5.16
C ALA A 6 -6.61 13.91 -4.67
N ALA A 7 -5.75 14.75 -4.13
CA ALA A 7 -4.51 14.32 -3.50
C ALA A 7 -4.80 13.55 -2.20
N ALA A 8 -4.17 12.39 -2.01
CA ALA A 8 -4.40 11.54 -0.83
C ALA A 8 -3.85 12.14 0.47
N GLY A 9 -2.95 13.12 0.40
CA GLY A 9 -2.28 13.75 1.55
C GLY A 9 -0.81 13.37 1.66
N ASN A 10 -0.08 14.13 2.48
CA ASN A 10 1.38 14.04 2.59
C ASN A 10 1.83 13.74 4.05
N SER A 11 1.02 13.02 4.81
CA SER A 11 1.26 12.75 6.23
C SER A 11 1.73 11.32 6.50
N SER A 12 2.04 10.53 5.45
CA SER A 12 2.40 9.10 5.58
C SER A 12 1.34 8.26 6.28
N SER A 13 0.09 8.74 6.34
CA SER A 13 -1.00 8.14 7.11
C SER A 13 -1.83 7.16 6.29
N ASP A 14 -2.42 6.19 6.97
CA ASP A 14 -3.44 5.31 6.41
C ASP A 14 -4.81 6.02 6.43
N ASN A 15 -5.28 6.41 5.25
CA ASN A 15 -6.54 7.10 5.07
C ASN A 15 -7.78 6.21 5.34
N ASP A 16 -7.59 4.90 5.43
CA ASP A 16 -8.64 3.97 5.86
C ASP A 16 -8.91 4.09 7.37
N GLN A 17 -7.93 4.58 8.14
CA GLN A 17 -8.02 4.81 9.59
C GLN A 17 -8.15 6.29 9.94
N SER A 18 -7.42 7.16 9.23
CA SER A 18 -7.40 8.62 9.45
C SER A 18 -7.80 9.34 8.17
N PRO A 19 -9.10 9.54 7.91
CA PRO A 19 -9.61 10.11 6.66
C PRO A 19 -9.03 11.48 6.34
N HIS A 20 -8.66 11.68 5.07
CA HIS A 20 -8.18 12.95 4.52
C HIS A 20 -9.16 13.50 3.49
N TYR A 21 -9.70 14.68 3.71
CA TYR A 21 -10.71 15.28 2.81
C TYR A 21 -10.08 16.34 1.90
N PRO A 22 -10.57 16.43 0.63
CA PRO A 22 -11.74 15.79 0.03
C PRO A 22 -11.51 14.37 -0.51
N SER A 23 -10.29 13.81 -0.43
CA SER A 23 -9.92 12.53 -1.06
C SER A 23 -10.67 11.31 -0.50
N ASN A 24 -11.18 11.39 0.73
CA ASN A 24 -11.94 10.33 1.39
C ASN A 24 -13.46 10.50 1.30
N TYR A 25 -13.97 11.41 0.49
CA TYR A 25 -15.41 11.41 0.24
C TYR A 25 -15.83 10.15 -0.52
N GLU A 26 -16.76 9.40 0.05
CA GLU A 26 -17.30 8.17 -0.53
C GLU A 26 -18.37 8.49 -1.59
N VAL A 27 -17.95 9.15 -2.66
CA VAL A 27 -18.78 9.49 -3.83
C VAL A 27 -18.13 8.95 -5.10
N ASP A 28 -18.96 8.55 -6.06
CA ASP A 28 -18.49 7.81 -7.23
C ASP A 28 -17.47 8.58 -8.08
N ASN A 29 -17.57 9.91 -8.11
CA ASN A 29 -16.75 10.75 -8.98
C ASN A 29 -15.42 11.19 -8.36
N VAL A 30 -15.12 10.87 -7.10
CA VAL A 30 -13.81 11.14 -6.48
C VAL A 30 -12.81 10.04 -6.80
N ILE A 31 -11.61 10.46 -7.21
CA ILE A 31 -10.44 9.60 -7.43
C ILE A 31 -9.30 10.12 -6.56
N SER A 32 -9.01 9.42 -5.48
CA SER A 32 -7.90 9.72 -4.56
C SER A 32 -6.58 9.19 -5.11
N VAL A 33 -5.52 10.02 -5.08
CA VAL A 33 -4.24 9.75 -5.74
C VAL A 33 -3.08 9.83 -4.75
N ALA A 34 -2.35 8.72 -4.62
CA ALA A 34 -1.09 8.63 -3.88
C ALA A 34 0.11 9.04 -4.75
N ALA A 35 1.21 9.42 -4.11
CA ALA A 35 2.46 9.78 -4.79
C ALA A 35 3.46 8.61 -4.77
N HIS A 36 4.08 8.31 -5.93
CA HIS A 36 5.20 7.39 -6.00
C HIS A 36 6.50 8.08 -6.43
N THR A 37 7.63 7.45 -6.10
CA THR A 37 8.96 7.84 -6.56
C THR A 37 9.25 7.26 -7.95
N ASN A 38 10.39 7.62 -8.56
CA ASN A 38 10.85 6.99 -9.81
C ASN A 38 11.19 5.49 -9.63
N GLY A 39 11.32 5.02 -8.39
CA GLY A 39 11.42 3.59 -8.05
C GLY A 39 10.06 2.92 -7.93
N ALA A 40 10.03 1.70 -7.42
CA ALA A 40 8.83 0.90 -7.27
C ALA A 40 8.02 1.20 -5.98
N GLY A 41 8.43 2.15 -5.12
CA GLY A 41 7.81 2.46 -3.84
C GLY A 41 6.92 3.71 -3.86
N LEU A 42 5.96 3.79 -2.95
CA LEU A 42 5.31 5.06 -2.62
C LEU A 42 6.36 6.02 -2.07
N ALA A 43 6.16 7.33 -2.30
CA ALA A 43 6.96 8.35 -1.65
C ALA A 43 6.74 8.27 -0.12
N SER A 44 7.80 8.43 0.66
CA SER A 44 7.74 8.27 2.13
C SER A 44 6.70 9.16 2.81
N PHE A 45 6.41 10.32 2.25
CA PHE A 45 5.40 11.25 2.74
C PHE A 45 3.97 10.89 2.29
N SER A 46 3.79 10.04 1.25
CA SER A 46 2.47 9.82 0.67
C SER A 46 1.54 9.13 1.65
N SER A 47 0.37 9.72 1.89
CA SER A 47 -0.73 9.00 2.49
C SER A 47 -1.25 7.92 1.54
N TYR A 48 -1.85 6.88 2.09
CA TYR A 48 -2.30 5.68 1.39
C TYR A 48 -3.61 5.16 2.01
N GLY A 49 -4.21 4.15 1.40
CA GLY A 49 -5.41 3.51 1.92
C GLY A 49 -5.90 2.45 0.94
N ARG A 50 -6.02 1.22 1.42
CA ARG A 50 -6.45 0.08 0.61
C ARG A 50 -7.88 0.24 0.07
N ARG A 51 -8.75 0.95 0.82
CA ARG A 51 -10.17 1.16 0.48
C ARG A 51 -10.48 2.56 0.00
N THR A 52 -9.62 3.52 0.32
CA THR A 52 -9.90 4.95 0.12
C THR A 52 -9.01 5.62 -0.91
N VAL A 53 -7.80 5.10 -1.16
CA VAL A 53 -6.89 5.65 -2.17
C VAL A 53 -6.91 4.80 -3.43
N HIS A 54 -7.20 5.40 -4.58
CA HIS A 54 -7.50 4.67 -5.80
C HIS A 54 -6.27 4.18 -6.57
N VAL A 55 -5.30 5.05 -6.77
CA VAL A 55 -4.14 4.78 -7.64
C VAL A 55 -2.93 5.59 -7.19
N ALA A 56 -1.71 5.11 -7.47
CA ALA A 56 -0.50 5.89 -7.32
C ALA A 56 -0.08 6.51 -8.66
N ALA A 57 0.48 7.74 -8.63
CA ALA A 57 1.03 8.41 -9.79
C ALA A 57 2.36 9.11 -9.42
N PRO A 58 3.18 9.54 -10.41
CA PRO A 58 4.44 10.23 -10.14
C PRO A 58 4.23 11.48 -9.28
N GLY A 59 4.90 11.57 -8.12
CA GLY A 59 4.71 12.69 -7.20
C GLY A 59 5.97 13.08 -6.40
N HIS A 60 7.14 12.56 -6.76
CA HIS A 60 8.38 12.86 -6.04
C HIS A 60 9.45 13.44 -6.97
N LYS A 61 9.96 14.61 -6.62
CA LYS A 61 11.01 15.37 -7.36
C LYS A 61 10.63 15.61 -8.83
N LEU A 62 9.46 16.21 -9.05
CA LEU A 62 8.97 16.54 -10.39
C LEU A 62 9.32 17.99 -10.74
N LEU A 63 9.98 18.17 -11.88
CA LEU A 63 10.20 19.48 -12.48
C LEU A 63 8.88 19.98 -13.08
N ALA A 64 8.44 21.14 -12.69
CA ALA A 64 7.21 21.76 -13.17
C ALA A 64 7.39 23.26 -13.41
N THR A 65 6.53 23.83 -14.23
CA THR A 65 6.43 25.28 -14.41
C THR A 65 5.88 25.91 -13.14
N VAL A 66 6.46 27.05 -12.76
CA VAL A 66 6.05 27.83 -11.59
C VAL A 66 5.84 29.29 -11.97
N ALA A 67 5.39 30.12 -11.02
CA ALA A 67 5.23 31.55 -11.22
C ALA A 67 6.53 32.21 -11.68
N ASN A 68 6.41 33.39 -12.25
CA ASN A 68 7.53 34.22 -12.74
C ASN A 68 8.33 33.59 -13.90
N ASN A 69 7.67 32.85 -14.79
CA ASN A 69 8.29 32.25 -15.97
C ASN A 69 9.51 31.39 -15.62
N SER A 70 9.37 30.55 -14.59
CA SER A 70 10.43 29.71 -14.04
C SER A 70 10.02 28.25 -13.95
N TYR A 71 10.97 27.41 -13.55
CA TYR A 71 10.78 25.99 -13.27
C TYR A 71 11.33 25.68 -11.89
N ASP A 72 10.68 24.76 -11.18
CA ASP A 72 11.16 24.27 -9.90
C ASP A 72 10.77 22.81 -9.70
N VAL A 73 11.40 22.15 -8.72
CA VAL A 73 11.21 20.74 -8.41
C VAL A 73 10.37 20.57 -7.16
N TYR A 74 9.19 19.98 -7.31
CA TYR A 74 8.25 19.73 -6.21
C TYR A 74 8.02 18.25 -5.94
N SER A 75 7.62 17.96 -4.71
CA SER A 75 7.18 16.64 -4.27
C SER A 75 5.86 16.76 -3.51
N GLY A 76 4.93 15.83 -3.76
CA GLY A 76 3.64 15.80 -3.08
C GLY A 76 2.62 14.96 -3.85
N THR A 77 1.61 14.48 -3.16
CA THR A 77 0.40 13.91 -3.78
C THR A 77 -0.31 14.94 -4.67
N SER A 78 -0.09 16.25 -4.40
CA SER A 78 -0.53 17.35 -5.25
C SER A 78 0.11 17.34 -6.64
N MET A 79 1.35 16.82 -6.78
CA MET A 79 2.04 16.65 -8.06
C MET A 79 1.61 15.36 -8.76
N ALA A 80 1.22 14.34 -8.01
CA ALA A 80 0.72 13.10 -8.56
C ALA A 80 -0.69 13.24 -9.19
N THR A 81 -1.54 14.01 -8.54
CA THR A 81 -2.94 14.20 -8.95
C THR A 81 -3.12 14.71 -10.38
N PRO A 82 -2.41 15.75 -10.86
CA PRO A 82 -2.56 16.25 -12.22
C PRO A 82 -2.12 15.25 -13.29
N HIS A 83 -1.23 14.29 -13.01
CA HIS A 83 -0.92 13.20 -13.93
C HIS A 83 -2.15 12.34 -14.20
N VAL A 84 -2.90 12.00 -13.15
CA VAL A 84 -4.17 11.27 -13.31
C VAL A 84 -5.18 12.11 -14.09
N SER A 85 -5.36 13.38 -13.74
CA SER A 85 -6.27 14.28 -14.46
C SER A 85 -5.94 14.36 -15.96
N GLY A 86 -4.64 14.52 -16.29
CA GLY A 86 -4.19 14.63 -17.68
C GLY A 86 -4.47 13.35 -18.47
N VAL A 87 -4.16 12.17 -17.90
CA VAL A 87 -4.38 10.88 -18.58
C VAL A 87 -5.88 10.58 -18.73
N LEU A 88 -6.71 10.93 -17.73
CA LEU A 88 -8.17 10.82 -17.85
C LEU A 88 -8.72 11.80 -18.89
N GLY A 89 -8.17 13.00 -19.00
CA GLY A 89 -8.50 13.94 -20.06
C GLY A 89 -8.20 13.37 -21.46
N LEU A 90 -7.06 12.71 -21.64
CA LEU A 90 -6.70 12.01 -22.90
C LEU A 90 -7.68 10.86 -23.19
N LEU A 91 -8.07 10.08 -22.17
CA LEU A 91 -9.05 9.02 -22.33
C LEU A 91 -10.40 9.56 -22.81
N LEU A 92 -10.92 10.58 -22.15
CA LEU A 92 -12.21 11.19 -22.50
C LEU A 92 -12.17 11.92 -23.86
N SER A 93 -11.03 12.45 -24.27
CA SER A 93 -10.84 12.99 -25.62
C SER A 93 -10.89 11.91 -26.69
N LYS A 94 -10.39 10.71 -26.38
CA LYS A 94 -10.41 9.56 -27.29
C LYS A 94 -11.77 8.86 -27.31
N GLU A 95 -12.41 8.73 -26.16
CA GLU A 95 -13.65 7.97 -25.95
C GLU A 95 -14.64 8.81 -25.11
N GLY A 96 -15.30 9.78 -25.77
CA GLY A 96 -16.09 10.83 -25.11
C GLY A 96 -17.39 10.38 -24.43
N ASN A 97 -17.82 9.13 -24.60
CA ASN A 97 -19.11 8.62 -24.11
C ASN A 97 -19.00 7.80 -22.81
N LEU A 98 -17.82 7.74 -22.18
CA LEU A 98 -17.64 6.99 -20.94
C LEU A 98 -18.31 7.67 -19.77
N THR A 99 -19.03 6.90 -18.98
CA THR A 99 -19.56 7.33 -17.67
C THR A 99 -18.44 7.44 -16.64
N VAL A 100 -18.70 8.14 -15.54
CA VAL A 100 -17.75 8.25 -14.41
C VAL A 100 -17.35 6.87 -13.87
N ALA A 101 -18.32 5.96 -13.74
CA ALA A 101 -18.07 4.60 -13.28
C ALA A 101 -17.16 3.81 -14.21
N GLU A 102 -17.39 3.89 -15.53
CA GLU A 102 -16.56 3.22 -16.54
C GLU A 102 -15.12 3.77 -16.57
N VAL A 103 -14.97 5.09 -16.44
CA VAL A 103 -13.64 5.71 -16.34
C VAL A 103 -12.90 5.23 -15.09
N LYS A 104 -13.58 5.20 -13.95
CA LYS A 104 -13.00 4.75 -12.68
C LYS A 104 -12.63 3.26 -12.73
N GLU A 105 -13.54 2.41 -13.22
CA GLU A 105 -13.27 0.97 -13.41
C GLU A 105 -12.07 0.74 -14.35
N ARG A 106 -12.03 1.46 -15.47
CA ARG A 106 -10.91 1.37 -16.42
C ARG A 106 -9.60 1.80 -15.77
N LEU A 107 -9.57 2.93 -15.05
CA LEU A 107 -8.38 3.39 -14.33
C LEU A 107 -7.86 2.30 -13.37
N LEU A 108 -8.73 1.75 -12.56
CA LEU A 108 -8.36 0.71 -11.59
C LEU A 108 -7.90 -0.59 -12.27
N GLY A 109 -8.63 -1.03 -13.31
CA GLY A 109 -8.35 -2.28 -14.01
C GLY A 109 -7.10 -2.26 -14.88
N THR A 110 -6.71 -1.08 -15.39
CA THR A 110 -5.55 -0.91 -16.28
C THR A 110 -4.30 -0.38 -15.59
N SER A 111 -4.39 -0.04 -14.30
CA SER A 111 -3.23 0.34 -13.48
C SER A 111 -2.19 -0.76 -13.46
N GLU A 112 -0.93 -0.40 -13.64
CA GLU A 112 0.19 -1.34 -13.58
C GLU A 112 0.37 -1.85 -12.15
N PRO A 113 0.21 -3.16 -11.90
CA PRO A 113 0.30 -3.70 -10.56
C PRO A 113 1.73 -3.58 -10.03
N ILE A 114 1.86 -3.00 -8.84
CA ILE A 114 3.13 -2.88 -8.13
C ILE A 114 2.93 -3.49 -6.75
N ARG A 115 3.73 -4.47 -6.41
CA ARG A 115 3.60 -5.20 -5.16
C ARG A 115 3.57 -4.29 -3.92
N ALA A 116 4.44 -3.28 -3.88
CA ALA A 116 4.50 -2.32 -2.78
C ALA A 116 3.20 -1.49 -2.58
N TYR A 117 2.27 -1.50 -3.56
CA TYR A 117 1.00 -0.77 -3.48
C TYR A 117 -0.21 -1.66 -3.23
N ARG A 118 0.00 -2.98 -3.20
CA ARG A 118 -1.07 -3.98 -3.14
C ARG A 118 -2.05 -3.76 -2.00
N ARG A 119 -1.58 -3.30 -0.83
CA ARG A 119 -2.40 -2.96 0.33
C ARG A 119 -2.40 -1.46 0.67
N LYS A 120 -1.95 -0.64 -0.26
CA LYS A 120 -1.83 0.81 -0.08
C LYS A 120 -2.72 1.60 -1.03
N THR A 121 -3.27 0.95 -2.06
CA THR A 121 -4.26 1.55 -2.98
C THR A 121 -5.29 0.51 -3.41
N ILE A 122 -6.48 0.95 -3.82
CA ILE A 122 -7.55 0.10 -4.35
C ILE A 122 -7.06 -0.66 -5.59
N SER A 123 -6.36 0.03 -6.51
CA SER A 123 -5.81 -0.59 -7.71
C SER A 123 -4.63 -1.53 -7.41
N GLY A 124 -3.99 -1.44 -6.24
CA GLY A 124 -2.72 -2.13 -5.98
C GLY A 124 -1.63 -1.79 -7.00
N GLY A 125 -1.72 -0.63 -7.65
CA GLY A 125 -0.86 -0.29 -8.77
C GLY A 125 -0.66 1.20 -8.99
N ARG A 126 0.12 1.51 -10.04
CA ARG A 126 0.36 2.88 -10.50
C ARG A 126 -0.34 3.17 -11.81
N LEU A 127 -0.59 4.43 -12.06
CA LEU A 127 -1.10 4.93 -13.32
C LEU A 127 -0.22 4.47 -14.48
N ASN A 128 -0.83 3.88 -15.50
CA ASN A 128 -0.20 3.56 -16.77
C ASN A 128 -1.05 4.11 -17.92
N ALA A 129 -0.58 5.20 -18.54
CA ALA A 129 -1.31 5.89 -19.58
C ALA A 129 -1.55 5.01 -20.83
N PHE A 130 -0.55 4.21 -21.24
CA PHE A 130 -0.70 3.30 -22.37
C PHE A 130 -1.79 2.27 -22.10
N ASN A 131 -1.74 1.58 -20.97
CA ASN A 131 -2.74 0.59 -20.59
C ASN A 131 -4.15 1.19 -20.53
N LEU A 132 -4.28 2.39 -19.93
CA LEU A 132 -5.57 3.08 -19.84
C LEU A 132 -6.14 3.41 -21.22
N LEU A 133 -5.34 3.98 -22.12
CA LEU A 133 -5.77 4.41 -23.43
C LEU A 133 -6.04 3.25 -24.39
N THR A 134 -5.37 2.12 -24.21
CA THR A 134 -5.58 0.90 -25.01
C THR A 134 -6.55 -0.09 -24.38
N ASN A 135 -7.04 0.19 -23.17
CA ASN A 135 -7.82 -0.72 -22.32
C ASN A 135 -7.11 -2.07 -22.07
N THR A 136 -5.79 -2.03 -21.99
CA THR A 136 -4.98 -3.20 -21.67
C THR A 136 -5.00 -3.46 -20.17
N ARG A 137 -5.57 -4.58 -19.77
CA ARG A 137 -5.59 -5.01 -18.35
C ARG A 137 -4.38 -5.89 -18.09
N PRO A 138 -3.41 -5.44 -17.26
CA PRO A 138 -2.24 -6.25 -16.95
C PRO A 138 -2.65 -7.48 -16.14
N SER A 139 -1.97 -8.61 -16.38
CA SER A 139 -2.16 -9.81 -15.58
C SER A 139 -1.72 -9.53 -14.13
N ARG A 140 -2.59 -9.83 -13.20
CA ARG A 140 -2.30 -9.81 -11.75
C ARG A 140 -2.12 -11.25 -11.31
N GLN A 141 -0.88 -11.74 -11.32
CA GLN A 141 -0.57 -13.08 -10.84
C GLN A 141 -0.65 -13.06 -9.31
N GLU A 142 -1.82 -13.46 -8.82
CA GLU A 142 -2.01 -13.74 -7.40
C GLU A 142 -1.74 -15.24 -7.18
N PRO A 143 -1.11 -15.61 -6.07
CA PRO A 143 -0.99 -17.00 -5.68
C PRO A 143 -2.37 -17.64 -5.54
N ASP A 144 -2.48 -18.89 -5.99
CA ASP A 144 -3.73 -19.67 -5.81
C ASP A 144 -4.08 -19.73 -4.31
N PRO A 145 -5.27 -19.24 -3.91
CA PRO A 145 -5.67 -19.27 -2.50
C PRO A 145 -5.68 -20.66 -1.89
N SER A 146 -5.92 -21.71 -2.68
CA SER A 146 -5.94 -23.11 -2.23
C SER A 146 -4.55 -23.72 -2.04
N ALA A 147 -3.50 -23.08 -2.57
CA ALA A 147 -2.13 -23.56 -2.48
C ALA A 147 -1.43 -23.25 -1.15
N TRP A 148 -1.99 -22.33 -0.34
CA TRP A 148 -1.43 -21.98 0.95
C TRP A 148 -1.48 -23.16 1.93
N ARG A 149 -0.35 -23.42 2.59
CA ARG A 149 -0.22 -24.43 3.64
C ARG A 149 0.22 -23.78 4.93
N VAL A 150 -0.42 -24.16 6.03
CA VAL A 150 -0.04 -23.69 7.36
C VAL A 150 1.29 -24.33 7.78
N VAL A 151 2.20 -23.50 8.26
CA VAL A 151 3.48 -23.88 8.83
C VAL A 151 3.51 -23.38 10.26
N ARG A 152 3.51 -24.27 11.24
CA ARG A 152 3.63 -23.91 12.64
C ARG A 152 5.07 -23.55 12.99
N LEU A 153 5.24 -22.51 13.78
CA LEU A 153 6.52 -22.13 14.32
C LEU A 153 6.89 -23.04 15.50
N ASP A 154 8.11 -23.54 15.56
CA ASP A 154 8.61 -24.27 16.73
C ASP A 154 8.56 -23.44 18.00
N ASN A 155 8.82 -22.15 17.86
CA ASN A 155 8.68 -21.16 18.91
C ASN A 155 7.84 -19.99 18.39
N LYS A 156 6.79 -19.63 19.12
CA LYS A 156 5.99 -18.43 18.82
C LYS A 156 6.86 -17.17 18.78
N PHE A 157 6.45 -16.19 17.98
CA PHE A 157 7.05 -14.86 17.99
C PHE A 157 6.03 -13.87 18.56
N GLU A 158 6.34 -13.34 19.72
CA GLU A 158 5.47 -12.43 20.45
C GLU A 158 6.29 -11.40 21.23
N THR A 159 5.63 -10.35 21.67
CA THR A 159 6.15 -9.44 22.70
C THR A 159 5.77 -9.94 24.09
N ASP A 160 6.33 -9.34 25.15
CA ASP A 160 5.71 -9.35 26.47
C ASP A 160 4.32 -8.71 26.41
N HIS A 161 3.45 -9.01 27.37
CA HIS A 161 2.08 -8.50 27.42
C HIS A 161 1.78 -7.83 28.76
N PRO A 162 1.81 -6.48 28.83
CA PRO A 162 2.08 -5.50 27.76
C PRO A 162 3.57 -5.47 27.36
N TYR A 163 3.84 -5.01 26.11
CA TYR A 163 5.22 -4.79 25.68
C TYR A 163 5.84 -3.58 26.36
N ALA A 164 7.18 -3.54 26.42
CA ALA A 164 7.90 -2.40 26.95
C ALA A 164 8.06 -1.29 25.89
N ASN A 165 8.24 -0.05 26.37
CA ASN A 165 8.54 1.09 25.51
C ASN A 165 9.95 0.99 24.91
N SER A 166 10.16 1.70 23.80
CA SER A 166 11.46 1.80 23.09
C SER A 166 12.04 0.45 22.67
N GLN A 167 11.17 -0.48 22.28
CA GLN A 167 11.58 -1.78 21.76
C GLN A 167 11.93 -1.70 20.26
N ASN A 168 12.92 -2.52 19.88
CA ASN A 168 13.19 -2.86 18.49
C ASN A 168 13.56 -4.35 18.47
N VAL A 169 12.58 -5.19 18.16
CA VAL A 169 12.70 -6.64 18.15
C VAL A 169 12.37 -7.16 16.77
N ALA A 170 13.23 -8.02 16.22
CA ALA A 170 13.00 -8.58 14.90
C ALA A 170 13.33 -10.07 14.87
N ARG A 171 12.59 -10.80 14.04
CA ARG A 171 12.81 -12.22 13.79
C ARG A 171 12.66 -12.53 12.30
N GLU A 172 13.64 -13.26 11.78
CA GLU A 172 13.56 -13.89 10.46
C GLU A 172 13.01 -15.32 10.63
N MET A 173 12.05 -15.66 9.78
CA MET A 173 11.42 -16.98 9.74
C MET A 173 11.62 -17.54 8.33
N VAL A 174 12.20 -18.72 8.25
CA VAL A 174 12.54 -19.38 6.98
C VAL A 174 11.69 -20.63 6.82
N VAL A 175 11.04 -20.75 5.67
CA VAL A 175 10.36 -21.98 5.23
C VAL A 175 11.07 -22.45 3.97
N ALA A 176 12.02 -23.37 4.14
CA ALA A 176 12.87 -23.84 3.05
C ALA A 176 12.04 -24.37 1.87
N GLY A 177 12.34 -23.93 0.65
CA GLY A 177 11.62 -24.29 -0.58
C GLY A 177 10.29 -23.57 -0.75
N ALA A 178 9.98 -22.58 0.06
CA ALA A 178 8.80 -21.76 -0.17
C ALA A 178 9.02 -20.77 -1.33
N LYS A 179 8.04 -20.73 -2.23
CA LYS A 179 7.92 -19.71 -3.27
C LYS A 179 7.36 -18.41 -2.72
N TYR A 180 6.39 -18.53 -1.82
CA TYR A 180 5.74 -17.42 -1.12
C TYR A 180 5.52 -17.78 0.34
N ILE A 181 5.66 -16.79 1.22
CA ILE A 181 5.43 -16.94 2.66
C ILE A 181 4.72 -15.70 3.22
N ARG A 182 3.79 -15.89 4.17
CA ARG A 182 3.10 -14.82 4.88
C ARG A 182 2.88 -15.20 6.35
N ALA A 183 2.75 -14.20 7.22
CA ALA A 183 2.48 -14.44 8.63
C ALA A 183 0.97 -14.49 8.91
N LYS A 184 0.58 -15.38 9.80
CA LYS A 184 -0.74 -15.42 10.39
C LYS A 184 -0.65 -14.91 11.82
N ILE A 185 -1.09 -13.67 12.02
CA ILE A 185 -1.03 -12.96 13.29
C ILE A 185 -2.32 -13.24 14.05
N LYS A 186 -2.22 -13.98 15.13
CA LYS A 186 -3.38 -14.35 15.94
C LYS A 186 -4.04 -13.14 16.60
N ARG A 187 -3.23 -12.23 17.09
CA ARG A 187 -3.68 -10.96 17.68
C ARG A 187 -2.56 -9.95 17.62
N TYR A 188 -2.92 -8.70 17.42
CA TYR A 188 -2.05 -7.56 17.69
C TYR A 188 -2.87 -6.42 18.29
N ASP A 189 -2.24 -5.64 19.19
CA ASP A 189 -2.78 -4.43 19.80
C ASP A 189 -1.58 -3.53 20.13
N LEU A 190 -1.33 -2.58 19.25
CA LEU A 190 -0.20 -1.66 19.24
C LEU A 190 -0.71 -0.23 19.37
N GLU A 191 0.11 0.70 19.85
CA GLU A 191 -0.26 2.11 19.82
C GLU A 191 -0.42 2.58 18.39
N SER A 192 -1.63 3.06 18.07
CA SER A 192 -1.99 3.44 16.71
C SER A 192 -1.18 4.64 16.22
N GLY A 193 -0.45 4.46 15.10
CA GLY A 193 0.36 5.51 14.47
C GLY A 193 1.73 5.75 15.09
N TYR A 194 2.09 5.05 16.18
CA TYR A 194 3.38 5.21 16.86
C TYR A 194 4.16 3.91 16.92
N ASP A 195 3.51 2.79 17.21
CA ASP A 195 4.12 1.48 17.28
C ASP A 195 3.77 0.65 16.07
N PHE A 196 4.75 -0.09 15.52
CA PHE A 196 4.60 -0.78 14.26
C PHE A 196 5.13 -2.21 14.29
N LEU A 197 4.39 -3.12 13.69
CA LEU A 197 4.85 -4.45 13.30
C LEU A 197 5.02 -4.49 11.78
N LYS A 198 6.26 -4.46 11.32
CA LYS A 198 6.62 -4.43 9.90
C LYS A 198 6.87 -5.82 9.35
N VAL A 199 6.39 -6.04 8.15
CA VAL A 199 6.59 -7.27 7.36
C VAL A 199 7.56 -6.96 6.23
N THR A 200 8.66 -7.70 6.17
CA THR A 200 9.66 -7.57 5.11
C THR A 200 10.07 -8.95 4.60
N GLY A 201 10.60 -9.01 3.38
CA GLY A 201 11.26 -10.20 2.84
C GLY A 201 12.78 -10.13 3.01
N LYS A 202 13.48 -11.07 2.38
CA LYS A 202 14.96 -11.19 2.39
C LYS A 202 15.67 -9.89 1.95
N ALA A 203 15.10 -9.15 1.01
CA ALA A 203 15.63 -7.86 0.54
C ALA A 203 15.33 -6.68 1.50
N ARG A 204 14.66 -6.94 2.62
CA ARG A 204 14.26 -5.94 3.64
C ARG A 204 13.41 -4.78 3.14
N ASN A 205 12.82 -4.91 1.95
CA ASN A 205 11.82 -3.96 1.50
C ASN A 205 10.53 -4.17 2.30
N GLU A 206 10.00 -3.10 2.87
CA GLU A 206 8.73 -3.14 3.60
C GLU A 206 7.60 -3.54 2.65
N ILE A 207 6.92 -4.63 2.98
CA ILE A 207 5.74 -5.13 2.28
C ILE A 207 4.49 -4.57 2.94
N GLU A 208 4.45 -4.61 4.27
CA GLU A 208 3.32 -4.17 5.07
C GLU A 208 3.80 -3.65 6.43
N SER A 209 3.06 -2.72 7.00
CA SER A 209 3.28 -2.20 8.34
C SER A 209 1.94 -2.16 9.07
N LEU A 210 1.86 -2.79 10.23
CA LEU A 210 0.67 -2.85 11.07
C LEU A 210 0.83 -1.95 12.28
N SER A 211 -0.23 -1.24 12.61
CA SER A 211 -0.37 -0.41 13.81
C SER A 211 -1.82 -0.48 14.28
N GLY A 212 -2.13 -0.09 15.51
CA GLY A 212 -3.47 -0.26 16.08
C GLY A 212 -3.75 -1.71 16.47
N ALA A 213 -4.99 -2.21 16.32
CA ALA A 213 -5.40 -3.52 16.80
C ALA A 213 -6.08 -4.38 15.74
N GLY A 214 -5.90 -5.70 15.86
CA GLY A 214 -6.55 -6.70 15.02
C GLY A 214 -6.37 -8.13 15.53
N ALA A 215 -7.18 -9.05 15.01
CA ALA A 215 -7.10 -10.48 15.32
C ALA A 215 -7.28 -11.33 14.05
N GLU A 216 -6.73 -12.55 14.07
CA GLU A 216 -6.76 -13.51 12.96
C GLU A 216 -6.32 -12.86 11.63
N TYR A 217 -5.30 -12.02 11.70
CA TYR A 217 -4.85 -11.22 10.57
C TYR A 217 -3.80 -11.98 9.75
N VAL A 218 -4.02 -12.10 8.45
CA VAL A 218 -3.04 -12.66 7.52
C VAL A 218 -2.36 -11.52 6.77
N THR A 219 -1.03 -11.45 6.91
CA THR A 219 -0.23 -10.41 6.27
C THR A 219 -0.22 -10.58 4.75
N ASP A 220 0.27 -9.59 4.03
CA ASP A 220 0.68 -9.82 2.65
C ASP A 220 1.87 -10.78 2.60
N TYR A 221 2.08 -11.42 1.45
CA TYR A 221 3.13 -12.41 1.29
C TYR A 221 4.44 -11.77 0.81
N VAL A 222 5.54 -12.40 1.13
CA VAL A 222 6.86 -12.12 0.57
C VAL A 222 7.22 -13.17 -0.48
N ASP A 223 8.06 -12.79 -1.46
CA ASP A 223 8.62 -13.74 -2.42
C ASP A 223 9.78 -14.48 -1.77
N GLY A 224 9.85 -15.78 -2.03
CA GLY A 224 10.88 -16.67 -1.53
C GLY A 224 10.58 -17.23 -0.15
N ASP A 225 11.60 -17.79 0.43
CA ASP A 225 11.56 -18.65 1.62
C ASP A 225 11.75 -17.91 2.96
N THR A 226 11.98 -16.59 2.94
CA THR A 226 12.34 -15.82 4.13
C THR A 226 11.38 -14.67 4.36
N LEU A 227 10.69 -14.69 5.51
CA LEU A 227 9.86 -13.60 6.02
C LEU A 227 10.50 -13.04 7.29
N ARG A 228 10.58 -11.72 7.40
CA ARG A 228 11.03 -11.03 8.59
C ARG A 228 9.91 -10.15 9.14
N LEU A 229 9.65 -10.31 10.41
CA LEU A 229 8.84 -9.39 11.20
C LEU A 229 9.75 -8.53 12.08
N GLU A 230 9.47 -7.24 12.14
CA GLU A 230 10.19 -6.27 12.95
C GLU A 230 9.19 -5.42 13.72
N PHE A 231 9.24 -5.50 15.05
CA PHE A 231 8.42 -4.69 15.94
C PHE A 231 9.23 -3.54 16.49
N THR A 232 8.65 -2.34 16.40
CA THR A 232 9.21 -1.12 16.99
C THR A 232 8.16 -0.42 17.84
N SER A 233 8.53 0.01 19.05
CA SER A 233 7.70 0.88 19.90
C SER A 233 8.44 2.18 20.21
N ASP A 234 7.67 3.24 20.42
CA ASP A 234 8.20 4.52 20.89
C ASP A 234 8.44 4.53 22.41
N SER A 235 8.59 5.70 23.02
CA SER A 235 8.93 5.85 24.44
C SER A 235 7.72 5.90 25.37
N SER A 236 6.51 5.72 24.87
CA SER A 236 5.25 5.88 25.62
C SER A 236 4.20 4.83 25.24
N VAL A 237 3.15 4.74 26.02
CA VAL A 237 1.91 3.99 25.76
C VAL A 237 2.10 2.55 25.31
N SER A 238 2.45 1.67 26.25
CA SER A 238 2.45 0.22 26.00
C SER A 238 1.04 -0.35 25.85
N LYS A 239 0.87 -1.27 24.90
CA LYS A 239 -0.34 -2.06 24.66
C LYS A 239 -0.09 -3.55 24.82
N TRP A 240 -1.04 -4.39 24.43
CA TRP A 240 -0.89 -5.84 24.58
C TRP A 240 0.27 -6.41 23.76
N GLY A 241 0.54 -5.89 22.56
CA GLY A 241 1.60 -6.35 21.68
C GLY A 241 1.08 -7.22 20.55
N PHE A 242 1.84 -8.26 20.17
CA PHE A 242 1.45 -9.18 19.10
C PHE A 242 1.80 -10.63 19.41
N LEU A 243 1.12 -11.55 18.71
CA LEU A 243 1.37 -12.99 18.78
C LEU A 243 1.29 -13.61 17.38
N VAL A 244 2.36 -14.28 16.97
CA VAL A 244 2.46 -15.09 15.74
C VAL A 244 2.89 -16.51 16.12
N GLU A 245 2.04 -17.49 15.81
CA GLU A 245 2.28 -18.91 16.05
C GLU A 245 2.41 -19.70 14.75
N GLU A 246 1.86 -19.15 13.67
CA GLU A 246 1.76 -19.81 12.37
C GLU A 246 2.19 -18.88 11.23
N LEU A 247 2.76 -19.48 10.23
CA LEU A 247 2.96 -18.91 8.90
C LEU A 247 2.08 -19.65 7.90
N GLU A 248 1.92 -19.08 6.73
CA GLU A 248 1.41 -19.80 5.59
C GLU A 248 2.43 -19.69 4.45
N ALA A 249 2.66 -20.80 3.75
CA ALA A 249 3.58 -20.87 2.64
C ALA A 249 2.97 -21.56 1.42
N ILE A 250 3.43 -21.16 0.23
CA ILE A 250 3.26 -21.91 -1.02
C ILE A 250 4.63 -22.43 -1.40
N MET A 251 4.73 -23.73 -1.58
CA MET A 251 5.98 -24.38 -1.96
C MET A 251 6.24 -24.25 -3.48
N GLU A 252 7.49 -24.37 -3.90
CA GLU A 252 7.88 -24.44 -5.32
C GLU A 252 7.30 -25.65 -6.03
#